data_a0a3fb77ea6e3b5e487b8605405aecec
#
_entry.id   a0a3fb77ea6e3b5e487b8605405aecec
#
_cell.length_a   1.000
_cell.length_b   1.000
_cell.length_c   1.000
_cell.angle_alpha   90.00
_cell.angle_beta   90.00
_cell.angle_gamma   90.00
#
_symmetry.space_group_name_H-M   'P 1'
#
loop_
_entity.id
_entity.type
_entity.pdbx_description
1 polymer ?
#
loop_
_entity_poly.entity_id
_entity_poly.type
_entity_poly.pdbx_seq_one_letter_code
_entity_poly.pdbx_strand_id
1 'polypeptide(L)'
;MKIIFLGTNGWYTSPTGNTACILIDSKEYYVVLDAGNGIYKLNKYIKEDKPIFLFVSHFHVDHVSGFHTLAKFKFKQGLDICFARGRKKDFETLVNPPYTIGFKKQPENIKNLSIDIRLHELLEKDNNLPFPISCIEIFHAYKGHGYRFELDGKTIAYSGDTGICENSMVFAKNADCLIHECSYDKPKDDKWGHVDPIAAAKLAKRANVRKLILTHFDASIYTSLEKRHVAEKKAQKIFPNTIAAKDYMTINL
;
A
#
# COMPACT_ATOMS: atom_id res chain seq x y z
N MET A 1 -1.49 -14.87 9.90
CA MET A 1 -1.38 -13.87 8.83
C MET A 1 0.03 -13.33 8.76
N LYS A 2 0.55 -13.07 7.54
CA LYS A 2 1.89 -12.48 7.33
C LYS A 2 1.76 -11.17 6.56
N ILE A 3 2.53 -10.16 6.95
CA ILE A 3 2.68 -8.91 6.18
C ILE A 3 4.10 -8.88 5.62
N ILE A 4 4.23 -8.76 4.31
CA ILE A 4 5.50 -8.83 3.58
C ILE A 4 5.69 -7.51 2.82
N PHE A 5 6.77 -6.83 3.08
CA PHE A 5 7.09 -5.54 2.46
C PHE A 5 7.91 -5.76 1.19
N LEU A 6 7.33 -5.52 0.02
CA LEU A 6 8.00 -5.67 -1.28
C LEU A 6 8.66 -4.37 -1.75
N GLY A 7 8.17 -3.24 -1.26
CA GLY A 7 8.69 -1.91 -1.50
C GLY A 7 8.29 -0.96 -0.38
N THR A 8 9.24 -0.20 0.14
CA THR A 8 9.10 0.63 1.35
C THR A 8 9.56 2.07 1.16
N ASN A 9 10.08 2.43 -0.03
CA ASN A 9 10.39 3.81 -0.38
C ASN A 9 9.14 4.56 -0.82
N GLY A 10 9.13 5.87 -0.54
CA GLY A 10 8.35 6.86 -1.25
C GLY A 10 9.20 7.51 -2.36
N TRP A 11 8.49 8.09 -3.36
CA TRP A 11 8.98 8.85 -4.49
C TRP A 11 9.72 8.00 -5.54
N TYR A 12 10.88 7.39 -5.24
CA TYR A 12 11.61 6.59 -6.22
C TYR A 12 12.38 5.42 -5.62
N THR A 13 12.68 4.45 -6.46
CA THR A 13 13.54 3.31 -6.11
C THR A 13 14.98 3.74 -5.90
N SER A 14 15.57 3.29 -4.81
CA SER A 14 16.97 3.60 -4.44
C SER A 14 17.63 2.36 -3.83
N PRO A 15 18.91 2.41 -3.47
CA PRO A 15 19.57 1.31 -2.75
C PRO A 15 18.89 0.93 -1.42
N THR A 16 18.06 1.81 -0.84
CA THR A 16 17.33 1.52 0.41
C THR A 16 16.03 0.74 0.18
N GLY A 17 15.51 0.68 -1.03
CA GLY A 17 14.30 -0.11 -1.35
C GLY A 17 13.62 0.28 -2.65
N ASN A 18 12.60 -0.50 -3.00
CA ASN A 18 11.65 -0.24 -4.07
C ASN A 18 10.53 0.69 -3.58
N THR A 19 9.77 1.27 -4.51
CA THR A 19 8.57 2.06 -4.18
C THR A 19 7.41 1.18 -3.73
N ALA A 20 6.43 1.80 -3.11
CA ALA A 20 5.39 1.24 -2.25
C ALA A 20 4.70 -0.02 -2.82
N CYS A 21 4.87 -1.15 -2.13
CA CYS A 21 4.13 -2.37 -2.37
C CYS A 21 4.21 -3.28 -1.14
N ILE A 22 3.06 -3.69 -0.62
CA ILE A 22 2.99 -4.54 0.57
C ILE A 22 2.03 -5.70 0.28
N LEU A 23 2.42 -6.92 0.65
CA LEU A 23 1.58 -8.10 0.56
C LEU A 23 1.13 -8.53 1.96
N ILE A 24 -0.17 -8.70 2.15
CA ILE A 24 -0.76 -9.39 3.30
C ILE A 24 -1.18 -10.78 2.84
N ASP A 25 -0.57 -11.80 3.41
CA ASP A 25 -0.91 -13.20 3.20
C ASP A 25 -1.79 -13.67 4.37
N SER A 26 -3.11 -13.66 4.16
CA SER A 26 -4.11 -14.15 5.11
C SER A 26 -4.45 -15.62 4.82
N LYS A 27 -5.31 -16.23 5.64
CA LYS A 27 -5.70 -17.64 5.43
C LYS A 27 -6.42 -17.85 4.10
N GLU A 28 -7.32 -16.93 3.73
CA GLU A 28 -8.21 -17.10 2.57
C GLU A 28 -7.86 -16.20 1.38
N TYR A 29 -7.12 -15.10 1.62
CA TYR A 29 -6.87 -14.08 0.60
C TYR A 29 -5.43 -13.61 0.59
N TYR A 30 -4.98 -13.17 -0.57
CA TYR A 30 -3.84 -12.28 -0.71
C TYR A 30 -4.33 -10.84 -0.90
N VAL A 31 -3.88 -9.93 -0.05
CA VAL A 31 -4.18 -8.50 -0.19
C VAL A 31 -2.87 -7.77 -0.47
N VAL A 32 -2.82 -7.07 -1.61
CA VAL A 32 -1.66 -6.27 -2.02
C VAL A 32 -2.03 -4.80 -1.86
N LEU A 33 -1.20 -4.03 -1.19
CA LEU A 33 -1.37 -2.60 -0.97
C LEU A 33 -0.37 -1.86 -1.85
N ASP A 34 -0.89 -1.12 -2.81
CA ASP A 34 -0.20 -0.42 -3.88
C ASP A 34 0.66 -1.29 -4.82
N ALA A 35 0.95 -0.73 -5.98
CA ALA A 35 1.64 -1.37 -7.08
C ALA A 35 2.86 -0.56 -7.55
N GLY A 36 3.66 -0.06 -6.61
CA GLY A 36 4.95 0.51 -6.91
C GLY A 36 5.94 -0.52 -7.45
N ASN A 37 7.20 -0.14 -7.65
CA ASN A 37 8.19 -1.03 -8.25
C ASN A 37 8.38 -2.35 -7.49
N GLY A 38 8.14 -2.37 -6.17
CA GLY A 38 8.24 -3.59 -5.37
C GLY A 38 7.39 -4.76 -5.86
N ILE A 39 6.29 -4.50 -6.57
CA ILE A 39 5.35 -5.53 -7.05
C ILE A 39 5.99 -6.57 -7.98
N TYR A 40 7.07 -6.25 -8.69
CA TYR A 40 7.70 -7.19 -9.64
C TYR A 40 8.11 -8.53 -9.01
N LYS A 41 8.22 -8.59 -7.67
CA LYS A 41 8.54 -9.80 -6.91
C LYS A 41 7.33 -10.55 -6.37
N LEU A 42 6.12 -10.05 -6.57
CA LEU A 42 4.90 -10.62 -6.00
C LEU A 42 4.75 -12.13 -6.28
N ASN A 43 5.09 -12.59 -7.47
CA ASN A 43 5.02 -14.01 -7.85
C ASN A 43 5.94 -14.93 -7.03
N LYS A 44 6.92 -14.40 -6.30
CA LYS A 44 7.74 -15.18 -5.38
C LYS A 44 6.99 -15.58 -4.10
N TYR A 45 5.96 -14.81 -3.75
CA TYR A 45 5.21 -14.96 -2.49
C TYR A 45 3.82 -15.56 -2.69
N ILE A 46 3.20 -15.37 -3.86
CA ILE A 46 1.94 -16.03 -4.20
C ILE A 46 2.22 -17.49 -4.51
N LYS A 47 1.79 -18.40 -3.62
CA LYS A 47 2.06 -19.84 -3.69
C LYS A 47 0.80 -20.71 -3.75
N GLU A 48 -0.32 -20.17 -3.34
CA GLU A 48 -1.61 -20.85 -3.26
C GLU A 48 -2.60 -20.18 -4.22
N ASP A 49 -3.63 -20.93 -4.62
CA ASP A 49 -4.67 -20.43 -5.54
C ASP A 49 -5.76 -19.62 -4.78
N LYS A 50 -5.36 -18.84 -3.77
CA LYS A 50 -6.24 -17.90 -3.06
C LYS A 50 -6.50 -16.66 -3.92
N PRO A 51 -7.71 -16.05 -3.86
CA PRO A 51 -7.99 -14.79 -4.53
C PRO A 51 -6.99 -13.69 -4.15
N ILE A 52 -6.61 -12.86 -5.13
CA ILE A 52 -5.64 -11.78 -4.96
C ILE A 52 -6.36 -10.45 -5.18
N PHE A 53 -6.39 -9.61 -4.15
CA PHE A 53 -6.94 -8.26 -4.19
C PHE A 53 -5.82 -7.23 -4.10
N LEU A 54 -5.69 -6.36 -5.10
CA LEU A 54 -4.73 -5.26 -5.11
C LEU A 54 -5.47 -3.94 -4.89
N PHE A 55 -5.14 -3.24 -3.83
CA PHE A 55 -5.74 -1.96 -3.45
C PHE A 55 -4.79 -0.81 -3.78
N VAL A 56 -5.28 0.15 -4.56
CA VAL A 56 -4.52 1.35 -4.96
C VAL A 56 -4.96 2.51 -4.08
N SER A 57 -4.04 3.03 -3.26
CA SER A 57 -4.32 4.17 -2.38
C SER A 57 -4.54 5.45 -3.18
N HIS A 58 -3.70 5.70 -4.18
CA HIS A 58 -3.79 6.81 -5.12
C HIS A 58 -2.90 6.55 -6.36
N PHE A 59 -2.91 7.46 -7.33
CA PHE A 59 -2.28 7.25 -8.64
C PHE A 59 -0.97 8.03 -8.84
N HIS A 60 -0.23 8.39 -7.78
CA HIS A 60 1.15 8.82 -7.95
C HIS A 60 2.01 7.66 -8.50
N VAL A 61 3.01 8.01 -9.30
CA VAL A 61 3.79 7.04 -10.09
C VAL A 61 4.46 5.99 -9.18
N ASP A 62 4.94 6.37 -8.04
CA ASP A 62 5.59 5.46 -7.08
C ASP A 62 4.65 4.44 -6.43
N HIS A 63 3.33 4.65 -6.50
CA HIS A 63 2.30 3.69 -6.06
C HIS A 63 1.75 2.82 -7.19
N VAL A 64 2.01 3.18 -8.46
CA VAL A 64 1.39 2.52 -9.63
C VAL A 64 2.39 2.15 -10.74
N SER A 65 3.65 2.57 -10.62
CA SER A 65 4.68 2.31 -11.64
C SER A 65 4.82 0.83 -11.98
N GLY A 66 4.58 -0.05 -11.02
CA GLY A 66 4.68 -1.49 -11.20
C GLY A 66 3.57 -2.10 -12.07
N PHE A 67 2.52 -1.37 -12.42
CA PHE A 67 1.47 -1.89 -13.30
C PHE A 67 2.00 -2.35 -14.66
N HIS A 68 3.08 -1.76 -15.18
CA HIS A 68 3.70 -2.25 -16.42
C HIS A 68 4.24 -3.69 -16.30
N THR A 69 4.46 -4.18 -15.08
CA THR A 69 4.95 -5.56 -14.83
C THR A 69 3.84 -6.59 -14.68
N LEU A 70 2.57 -6.21 -14.66
CA LEU A 70 1.45 -7.14 -14.46
C LEU A 70 1.43 -8.26 -15.52
N ALA A 71 1.84 -7.95 -16.75
CA ALA A 71 1.97 -8.95 -17.83
C ALA A 71 2.97 -10.09 -17.54
N LYS A 72 3.86 -9.91 -16.57
CA LYS A 72 4.78 -10.96 -16.09
C LYS A 72 4.06 -12.05 -15.30
N PHE A 73 2.94 -11.73 -14.67
CA PHE A 73 2.28 -12.62 -13.74
C PHE A 73 1.36 -13.61 -14.47
N LYS A 74 1.33 -14.85 -13.98
CA LYS A 74 0.49 -15.93 -14.48
C LYS A 74 -0.34 -16.51 -13.33
N PHE A 75 -1.07 -15.63 -12.63
CA PHE A 75 -1.95 -16.05 -11.55
C PHE A 75 -3.23 -16.65 -12.14
N LYS A 76 -3.43 -17.96 -11.94
CA LYS A 76 -4.61 -18.69 -12.46
C LYS A 76 -5.93 -18.13 -11.92
N GLN A 77 -5.92 -17.69 -10.66
CA GLN A 77 -7.05 -17.09 -9.96
C GLN A 77 -7.36 -15.67 -10.44
N GLY A 78 -6.52 -15.07 -11.30
CA GLY A 78 -6.65 -13.68 -11.73
C GLY A 78 -6.22 -12.69 -10.67
N LEU A 79 -6.59 -11.42 -10.87
CA LEU A 79 -6.25 -10.29 -10.00
C LEU A 79 -7.44 -9.32 -9.92
N ASP A 80 -7.94 -9.10 -8.73
CA ASP A 80 -8.94 -8.09 -8.43
C ASP A 80 -8.27 -6.77 -8.08
N ILE A 81 -8.42 -5.72 -8.90
CA ILE A 81 -7.82 -4.41 -8.65
C ILE A 81 -8.90 -3.47 -8.13
N CYS A 82 -8.68 -2.97 -6.93
CA CYS A 82 -9.58 -2.15 -6.15
C CYS A 82 -9.02 -0.73 -6.01
N PHE A 83 -9.83 0.28 -6.27
CA PHE A 83 -9.51 1.69 -6.09
C PHE A 83 -10.77 2.49 -5.79
N ALA A 84 -10.62 3.70 -5.24
CA ALA A 84 -11.75 4.56 -4.93
C ALA A 84 -12.58 4.89 -6.18
N ARG A 85 -13.89 5.04 -6.03
CA ARG A 85 -14.83 5.38 -7.11
C ARG A 85 -14.37 6.62 -7.88
N GLY A 86 -14.52 6.56 -9.22
CA GLY A 86 -14.18 7.63 -10.14
C GLY A 86 -12.72 7.61 -10.60
N ARG A 87 -11.92 6.60 -10.21
CA ARG A 87 -10.50 6.49 -10.56
C ARG A 87 -10.23 5.49 -11.70
N LYS A 88 -11.25 4.86 -12.24
CA LYS A 88 -11.13 3.87 -13.33
C LYS A 88 -10.39 4.43 -14.55
N LYS A 89 -10.65 5.69 -14.91
CA LYS A 89 -9.98 6.34 -16.06
C LYS A 89 -8.46 6.48 -15.82
N ASP A 90 -8.03 6.78 -14.59
CA ASP A 90 -6.61 6.90 -14.25
C ASP A 90 -5.92 5.55 -14.42
N PHE A 91 -6.54 4.47 -13.90
CA PHE A 91 -6.06 3.11 -14.10
C PHE A 91 -5.97 2.76 -15.60
N GLU A 92 -7.06 2.94 -16.35
CA GLU A 92 -7.11 2.62 -17.79
C GLU A 92 -6.08 3.40 -18.59
N THR A 93 -5.78 4.64 -18.21
CA THR A 93 -4.73 5.45 -18.84
C THR A 93 -3.36 4.82 -18.65
N LEU A 94 -3.02 4.43 -17.41
CA LEU A 94 -1.70 3.89 -17.08
C LEU A 94 -1.43 2.52 -17.70
N VAL A 95 -2.46 1.67 -17.79
CA VAL A 95 -2.29 0.25 -18.21
C VAL A 95 -2.55 0.03 -19.70
N ASN A 96 -2.75 1.05 -20.48
CA ASN A 96 -2.98 0.97 -21.94
C ASN A 96 -1.95 1.77 -22.73
N PRO A 97 -1.84 1.53 -24.05
CA PRO A 97 -1.00 2.34 -24.91
C PRO A 97 -1.32 3.84 -24.79
N PRO A 98 -0.31 4.73 -24.82
CA PRO A 98 1.09 4.42 -25.14
C PRO A 98 1.95 4.00 -23.94
N TYR A 99 1.41 3.94 -22.71
CA TYR A 99 2.20 3.73 -21.48
C TYR A 99 2.56 2.27 -21.23
N THR A 100 1.67 1.36 -21.60
CA THR A 100 1.89 -0.10 -21.53
C THR A 100 1.33 -0.79 -22.77
N ILE A 101 1.52 -2.11 -22.84
CA ILE A 101 1.00 -2.93 -23.93
C ILE A 101 -0.52 -3.11 -23.90
N GLY A 102 -1.19 -2.69 -22.81
CA GLY A 102 -2.63 -2.78 -22.62
C GLY A 102 -3.11 -4.12 -22.07
N PHE A 103 -4.30 -4.09 -21.45
CA PHE A 103 -4.99 -5.28 -20.90
C PHE A 103 -6.34 -5.55 -21.60
N LYS A 104 -6.81 -4.63 -22.45
CA LYS A 104 -7.96 -4.89 -23.33
C LYS A 104 -7.53 -5.78 -24.48
N LYS A 105 -8.44 -6.64 -25.00
CA LYS A 105 -8.19 -7.60 -26.09
C LYS A 105 -7.06 -7.18 -27.01
N GLN A 106 -5.95 -7.88 -26.90
CA GLN A 106 -4.76 -7.70 -27.75
C GLN A 106 -5.05 -8.24 -29.16
N PRO A 107 -4.40 -7.70 -30.21
CA PRO A 107 -4.41 -8.34 -31.53
C PRO A 107 -4.05 -9.83 -31.39
N GLU A 108 -4.66 -10.68 -32.22
CA GLU A 108 -4.55 -12.16 -32.16
C GLU A 108 -3.12 -12.72 -32.12
N ASN A 109 -2.14 -11.90 -32.47
CA ASN A 109 -0.73 -12.25 -32.54
C ASN A 109 0.03 -12.17 -31.21
N ILE A 110 -0.59 -11.60 -30.13
CA ILE A 110 0.03 -11.51 -28.79
C ILE A 110 -0.69 -12.46 -27.84
N LYS A 111 -0.42 -13.74 -27.99
CA LYS A 111 -1.12 -14.85 -27.31
C LYS A 111 -0.89 -14.99 -25.82
N ASN A 112 -0.24 -14.10 -25.08
CA ASN A 112 0.22 -14.42 -23.71
C ASN A 112 0.09 -13.36 -22.63
N LEU A 113 -0.85 -12.41 -22.73
CA LEU A 113 -1.23 -11.60 -21.58
C LEU A 113 -2.44 -12.25 -20.90
N SER A 114 -2.19 -13.29 -20.15
CA SER A 114 -3.23 -14.14 -19.58
C SER A 114 -3.38 -14.00 -18.07
N ILE A 115 -3.39 -12.76 -17.58
CA ILE A 115 -3.93 -12.52 -16.25
C ILE A 115 -5.34 -11.94 -16.42
N ASP A 116 -6.33 -12.60 -15.83
CA ASP A 116 -7.67 -12.07 -15.74
C ASP A 116 -7.70 -10.93 -14.72
N ILE A 117 -8.05 -9.71 -15.16
CA ILE A 117 -8.10 -8.53 -14.30
C ILE A 117 -9.56 -8.10 -14.13
N ARG A 118 -10.02 -8.09 -12.89
CA ARG A 118 -11.34 -7.58 -12.50
C ARG A 118 -11.17 -6.27 -11.74
N LEU A 119 -11.97 -5.25 -12.11
CA LEU A 119 -11.88 -3.91 -11.52
C LEU A 119 -13.03 -3.67 -10.55
N HIS A 120 -12.71 -3.15 -9.38
CA HIS A 120 -13.65 -2.79 -8.32
C HIS A 120 -13.48 -1.31 -7.94
N GLU A 121 -14.53 -0.52 -8.16
CA GLU A 121 -14.59 0.85 -7.68
C GLU A 121 -15.23 0.87 -6.29
N LEU A 122 -14.45 1.28 -5.30
CA LEU A 122 -14.82 1.23 -3.89
C LEU A 122 -15.55 2.50 -3.44
N LEU A 123 -16.53 2.30 -2.59
CA LEU A 123 -17.17 3.32 -1.76
C LEU A 123 -16.48 3.37 -0.39
N GLU A 124 -16.82 4.38 0.41
CA GLU A 124 -16.33 4.45 1.79
C GLU A 124 -16.69 3.21 2.61
N LYS A 125 -17.89 2.69 2.42
CA LYS A 125 -18.45 1.49 3.08
C LYS A 125 -19.27 0.66 2.10
N ASP A 126 -19.74 -0.49 2.57
CA ASP A 126 -20.68 -1.38 1.85
C ASP A 126 -20.13 -1.85 0.50
N ASN A 127 -18.83 -2.15 0.47
CA ASN A 127 -18.18 -2.73 -0.69
C ASN A 127 -18.51 -4.23 -0.80
N ASN A 128 -18.90 -4.67 -2.00
CA ASN A 128 -19.20 -6.07 -2.27
C ASN A 128 -17.90 -6.87 -2.48
N LEU A 129 -17.09 -6.98 -1.40
CA LEU A 129 -15.89 -7.80 -1.34
C LEU A 129 -16.07 -8.91 -0.28
N PRO A 130 -15.32 -10.02 -0.37
CA PRO A 130 -15.53 -11.18 0.49
C PRO A 130 -15.03 -10.99 1.93
N PHE A 131 -14.52 -9.82 2.29
CA PHE A 131 -14.10 -9.42 3.63
C PHE A 131 -14.48 -7.96 3.90
N PRO A 132 -14.70 -7.58 5.17
CA PRO A 132 -15.01 -6.21 5.54
C PRO A 132 -13.87 -5.27 5.18
N ILE A 133 -14.20 -4.17 4.50
CA ILE A 133 -13.25 -3.12 4.10
C ILE A 133 -13.91 -1.75 4.16
N SER A 134 -13.14 -0.75 4.59
CA SER A 134 -13.46 0.67 4.44
C SER A 134 -12.39 1.35 3.58
N CYS A 135 -12.84 2.17 2.62
CA CYS A 135 -12.01 3.00 1.75
C CYS A 135 -12.25 4.45 2.14
N ILE A 136 -11.31 5.08 2.84
CA ILE A 136 -11.52 6.36 3.53
C ILE A 136 -10.64 7.42 2.90
N GLU A 137 -11.24 8.53 2.44
CA GLU A 137 -10.47 9.66 1.90
C GLU A 137 -9.55 10.24 2.97
N ILE A 138 -8.32 10.54 2.59
CA ILE A 138 -7.25 11.05 3.47
C ILE A 138 -6.70 12.37 2.94
N PHE A 139 -5.95 13.08 3.77
CA PHE A 139 -5.35 14.36 3.39
C PHE A 139 -4.07 14.16 2.59
N HIS A 140 -4.18 14.29 1.27
CA HIS A 140 -3.05 14.28 0.34
C HIS A 140 -3.32 15.23 -0.82
N ALA A 141 -2.27 15.73 -1.50
CA ALA A 141 -2.37 16.72 -2.58
C ALA A 141 -3.29 16.28 -3.73
N TYR A 142 -3.36 14.99 -4.01
CA TYR A 142 -4.28 14.38 -4.98
C TYR A 142 -5.08 13.27 -4.30
N LYS A 143 -6.33 13.49 -3.98
CA LYS A 143 -7.31 12.55 -3.39
C LYS A 143 -6.76 11.14 -3.14
N GLY A 144 -6.10 10.95 -2.01
CA GLY A 144 -5.61 9.67 -1.55
C GLY A 144 -6.66 8.96 -0.70
N HIS A 145 -6.52 7.65 -0.54
CA HIS A 145 -7.40 6.83 0.28
C HIS A 145 -6.59 5.90 1.17
N GLY A 146 -6.95 5.89 2.45
CA GLY A 146 -6.54 4.87 3.39
C GLY A 146 -7.51 3.70 3.37
N TYR A 147 -7.02 2.52 3.74
CA TYR A 147 -7.81 1.30 3.79
C TYR A 147 -7.82 0.69 5.18
N ARG A 148 -8.97 0.15 5.58
CA ARG A 148 -9.11 -0.61 6.81
C ARG A 148 -9.76 -1.95 6.49
N PHE A 149 -9.08 -3.05 6.82
CA PHE A 149 -9.48 -4.42 6.52
C PHE A 149 -9.71 -5.21 7.80
N GLU A 150 -10.65 -6.15 7.74
CA GLU A 150 -10.79 -7.20 8.75
C GLU A 150 -10.44 -8.55 8.11
N LEU A 151 -9.29 -9.10 8.47
CA LEU A 151 -8.72 -10.34 7.92
C LEU A 151 -8.24 -11.24 9.07
N ASP A 152 -8.59 -12.52 9.03
CA ASP A 152 -8.19 -13.52 10.05
C ASP A 152 -8.50 -13.10 11.50
N GLY A 153 -9.58 -12.34 11.72
CA GLY A 153 -9.95 -11.78 13.03
C GLY A 153 -9.04 -10.65 13.51
N LYS A 154 -8.29 -10.04 12.60
CA LYS A 154 -7.42 -8.88 12.85
C LYS A 154 -7.86 -7.67 12.03
N THR A 155 -7.74 -6.51 12.63
CA THR A 155 -7.94 -5.23 11.94
C THR A 155 -6.61 -4.66 11.48
N ILE A 156 -6.44 -4.50 10.16
CA ILE A 156 -5.29 -3.88 9.53
C ILE A 156 -5.71 -2.53 8.95
N ALA A 157 -4.98 -1.48 9.26
CA ALA A 157 -5.14 -0.16 8.66
C ALA A 157 -3.90 0.20 7.84
N TYR A 158 -4.11 0.70 6.63
CA TYR A 158 -3.08 1.21 5.73
C TYR A 158 -3.37 2.65 5.37
N SER A 159 -2.42 3.54 5.61
CA SER A 159 -2.65 4.97 5.42
C SER A 159 -2.64 5.41 3.96
N GLY A 160 -1.92 4.72 3.06
CA GLY A 160 -1.45 5.40 1.85
C GLY A 160 -0.60 6.61 2.23
N ASP A 161 -0.52 7.61 1.36
CA ASP A 161 0.18 8.88 1.62
C ASP A 161 -0.76 9.89 2.24
N THR A 162 -0.44 10.40 3.41
CA THR A 162 -1.33 11.31 4.14
C THR A 162 -0.62 12.16 5.18
N GLY A 163 -0.99 13.44 5.25
CA GLY A 163 -0.87 14.21 6.47
C GLY A 163 -1.88 13.76 7.53
N ILE A 164 -1.70 14.19 8.78
CA ILE A 164 -2.66 13.89 9.84
C ILE A 164 -3.95 14.67 9.61
N CYS A 165 -5.06 13.96 9.52
CA CYS A 165 -6.41 14.54 9.37
C CYS A 165 -7.41 13.79 10.28
N GLU A 166 -8.65 14.26 10.33
CA GLU A 166 -9.70 13.60 11.14
C GLU A 166 -9.91 12.15 10.74
N ASN A 167 -9.92 11.88 9.44
CA ASN A 167 -10.08 10.54 8.89
C ASN A 167 -8.93 9.60 9.28
N SER A 168 -7.73 10.13 9.58
CA SER A 168 -6.61 9.32 10.09
C SER A 168 -6.98 8.60 11.39
N MET A 169 -7.74 9.28 12.26
CA MET A 169 -8.25 8.66 13.50
C MET A 169 -9.31 7.59 13.21
N VAL A 170 -10.14 7.79 12.19
CA VAL A 170 -11.23 6.87 11.85
C VAL A 170 -10.67 5.52 11.38
N PHE A 171 -9.76 5.53 10.39
CA PHE A 171 -9.23 4.26 9.89
C PHE A 171 -8.26 3.57 10.86
N ALA A 172 -7.52 4.34 11.69
CA ALA A 172 -6.55 3.78 12.62
C ALA A 172 -7.16 3.24 13.92
N LYS A 173 -8.37 3.66 14.30
CA LYS A 173 -8.98 3.36 15.62
C LYS A 173 -8.99 1.87 15.95
N ASN A 174 -8.35 1.51 17.08
CA ASN A 174 -8.25 0.15 17.61
C ASN A 174 -7.70 -0.89 16.62
N ALA A 175 -6.90 -0.48 15.62
CA ALA A 175 -6.29 -1.43 14.69
C ALA A 175 -5.27 -2.33 15.40
N ASP A 176 -5.26 -3.62 15.04
CA ASP A 176 -4.21 -4.54 15.48
C ASP A 176 -2.85 -4.16 14.86
N CYS A 177 -2.89 -3.65 13.62
CA CYS A 177 -1.71 -3.13 12.92
C CYS A 177 -2.06 -1.89 12.10
N LEU A 178 -1.34 -0.82 12.35
CA LEU A 178 -1.35 0.38 11.50
C LEU A 178 -0.06 0.40 10.67
N ILE A 179 -0.20 0.33 9.35
CA ILE A 179 0.87 0.55 8.39
C ILE A 179 0.73 2.00 7.92
N HIS A 180 1.66 2.85 8.32
CA HIS A 180 1.58 4.29 8.08
C HIS A 180 2.80 4.80 7.32
N GLU A 181 2.58 5.73 6.40
CA GLU A 181 3.65 6.44 5.73
C GLU A 181 4.52 7.23 6.72
N CYS A 182 5.77 7.47 6.36
CA CYS A 182 6.75 8.25 7.12
C CYS A 182 7.75 8.90 6.16
N SER A 183 7.24 9.78 5.29
CA SER A 183 8.06 10.39 4.24
C SER A 183 9.07 11.38 4.81
N TYR A 184 8.73 12.11 5.87
CA TYR A 184 9.61 13.10 6.46
C TYR A 184 10.36 12.58 7.69
N ASP A 185 11.57 13.08 7.92
CA ASP A 185 12.39 12.78 9.11
C ASP A 185 12.15 13.73 10.29
N LYS A 186 11.43 14.83 10.04
CA LYS A 186 11.02 15.88 10.98
C LYS A 186 9.74 16.56 10.52
N PRO A 187 9.01 17.22 11.41
CA PRO A 187 7.81 17.97 11.04
C PRO A 187 8.06 18.94 9.89
N LYS A 188 7.18 18.94 8.92
CA LYS A 188 7.18 19.85 7.78
C LYS A 188 5.75 20.33 7.54
N ASP A 189 5.59 21.63 7.44
CA ASP A 189 4.32 22.25 7.07
C ASP A 189 4.30 22.45 5.57
N ASP A 190 3.63 21.53 4.88
CA ASP A 190 3.42 21.63 3.44
C ASP A 190 2.02 21.14 3.04
N LYS A 191 1.69 21.38 1.77
CA LYS A 191 0.39 21.00 1.21
C LYS A 191 0.37 19.59 0.60
N TRP A 192 1.47 18.88 0.60
CA TRP A 192 1.56 17.55 0.00
C TRP A 192 0.83 16.51 0.84
N GLY A 193 0.81 16.68 2.16
CA GLY A 193 0.15 15.76 3.06
C GLY A 193 1.01 14.52 3.32
N HIS A 194 2.12 14.73 4.04
CA HIS A 194 2.99 13.67 4.54
C HIS A 194 3.31 13.86 6.03
N VAL A 195 3.84 12.82 6.67
CA VAL A 195 4.17 12.87 8.10
C VAL A 195 5.62 12.47 8.39
N ASP A 196 6.04 12.83 9.59
CA ASP A 196 7.27 12.38 10.24
C ASP A 196 6.98 11.25 11.26
N PRO A 197 8.02 10.55 11.77
CA PRO A 197 7.83 9.41 12.68
C PRO A 197 7.13 9.77 14.00
N ILE A 198 7.25 11.03 14.46
CA ILE A 198 6.62 11.49 15.70
C ILE A 198 5.11 11.67 15.49
N ALA A 199 4.70 12.25 14.36
CA ALA A 199 3.30 12.43 14.03
C ALA A 199 2.59 11.07 13.86
N ALA A 200 3.18 10.13 13.11
CA ALA A 200 2.66 8.77 12.97
C ALA A 200 2.53 8.05 14.33
N ALA A 201 3.53 8.15 15.20
CA ALA A 201 3.52 7.54 16.52
C ALA A 201 2.45 8.16 17.46
N LYS A 202 2.26 9.48 17.40
CA LYS A 202 1.19 10.17 18.15
C LYS A 202 -0.19 9.71 17.70
N LEU A 203 -0.40 9.57 16.38
CA LEU A 203 -1.64 9.02 15.82
C LEU A 203 -1.88 7.61 16.33
N ALA A 204 -0.90 6.70 16.21
CA ALA A 204 -1.02 5.32 16.65
C ALA A 204 -1.39 5.21 18.15
N LYS A 205 -0.74 6.03 19.00
CA LYS A 205 -1.04 6.09 20.44
C LYS A 205 -2.46 6.56 20.71
N ARG A 206 -2.89 7.67 20.08
CA ARG A 206 -4.23 8.25 20.26
C ARG A 206 -5.34 7.35 19.74
N ALA A 207 -5.07 6.63 18.63
CA ALA A 207 -6.01 5.70 18.02
C ALA A 207 -6.05 4.33 18.70
N ASN A 208 -5.29 4.13 19.79
CA ASN A 208 -5.21 2.85 20.52
C ASN A 208 -4.83 1.67 19.59
N VAL A 209 -3.87 1.89 18.70
CA VAL A 209 -3.32 0.87 17.82
C VAL A 209 -2.46 -0.12 18.61
N ARG A 210 -2.41 -1.39 18.23
CA ARG A 210 -1.54 -2.36 18.91
C ARG A 210 -0.12 -2.38 18.39
N LYS A 211 0.07 -2.19 17.07
CA LYS A 211 1.38 -2.17 16.40
C LYS A 211 1.41 -1.10 15.31
N LEU A 212 2.47 -0.30 15.28
CA LEU A 212 2.75 0.66 14.20
C LEU A 212 3.89 0.15 13.32
N ILE A 213 3.68 0.20 12.01
CA ILE A 213 4.75 -0.07 11.05
C ILE A 213 4.89 1.17 10.16
N LEU A 214 6.07 1.77 10.20
CA LEU A 214 6.43 2.90 9.35
C LEU A 214 6.91 2.39 8.00
N THR A 215 6.43 3.00 6.92
CA THR A 215 6.79 2.68 5.53
C THR A 215 6.82 3.95 4.69
N HIS A 216 6.95 3.84 3.37
CA HIS A 216 6.93 4.96 2.43
C HIS A 216 7.93 6.07 2.81
N PHE A 217 9.17 5.65 3.03
CA PHE A 217 10.27 6.56 3.38
C PHE A 217 10.75 7.32 2.14
N ASP A 218 10.70 8.64 2.14
CA ASP A 218 11.22 9.45 1.03
C ASP A 218 12.69 9.10 0.75
N ALA A 219 12.96 8.61 -0.46
CA ALA A 219 14.27 8.10 -0.84
C ALA A 219 15.36 9.17 -0.84
N SER A 220 15.01 10.46 -0.95
CA SER A 220 15.95 11.58 -0.87
C SER A 220 16.35 11.92 0.56
N ILE A 221 15.47 11.64 1.52
CA ILE A 221 15.67 11.89 2.96
C ILE A 221 16.29 10.67 3.62
N TYR A 222 15.71 9.49 3.41
CA TYR A 222 16.12 8.23 4.01
C TYR A 222 17.12 7.48 3.12
N THR A 223 18.26 8.09 2.88
CA THR A 223 19.31 7.60 1.96
C THR A 223 20.05 6.36 2.48
N SER A 224 19.74 5.89 3.71
CA SER A 224 20.27 4.65 4.29
C SER A 224 19.26 4.00 5.23
N LEU A 225 19.39 2.69 5.47
CA LEU A 225 18.57 1.98 6.45
C LEU A 225 18.83 2.46 7.89
N GLU A 226 20.00 3.00 8.18
CA GLU A 226 20.32 3.59 9.48
C GLU A 226 19.42 4.81 9.76
N LYS A 227 19.17 5.66 8.77
CA LYS A 227 18.23 6.79 8.94
C LYS A 227 16.81 6.32 9.26
N ARG A 228 16.36 5.19 8.69
CA ARG A 228 15.06 4.59 9.05
C ARG A 228 15.06 4.05 10.48
N HIS A 229 16.19 3.46 10.91
CA HIS A 229 16.33 3.02 12.30
C HIS A 229 16.27 4.22 13.27
N VAL A 230 16.86 5.37 12.91
CA VAL A 230 16.73 6.60 13.69
C VAL A 230 15.26 7.05 13.78
N ALA A 231 14.52 6.99 12.66
CA ALA A 231 13.08 7.30 12.64
C ALA A 231 12.27 6.35 13.55
N GLU A 232 12.57 5.05 13.48
CA GLU A 232 11.99 4.04 14.36
C GLU A 232 12.21 4.39 15.83
N LYS A 233 13.46 4.71 16.21
CA LYS A 233 13.79 5.10 17.59
C LYS A 233 13.09 6.38 18.04
N LYS A 234 12.92 7.36 17.15
CA LYS A 234 12.12 8.57 17.44
C LYS A 234 10.65 8.20 17.73
N ALA A 235 10.05 7.37 16.90
CA ALA A 235 8.67 6.92 17.06
C ALA A 235 8.49 6.06 18.33
N GLN A 236 9.41 5.15 18.63
CA GLN A 236 9.39 4.27 19.81
C GLN A 236 9.37 5.02 21.14
N LYS A 237 9.91 6.24 21.22
CA LYS A 237 9.81 7.09 22.41
C LYS A 237 8.35 7.48 22.76
N ILE A 238 7.45 7.45 21.77
CA ILE A 238 6.04 7.83 21.92
C ILE A 238 5.14 6.59 21.91
N PHE A 239 5.41 5.68 21.00
CA PHE A 239 4.69 4.43 20.80
C PHE A 239 5.69 3.27 20.67
N PRO A 240 6.00 2.57 21.79
CA PRO A 240 7.10 1.58 21.83
C PRO A 240 6.98 0.44 20.82
N ASN A 241 5.74 -0.01 20.50
CA ASN A 241 5.52 -1.09 19.53
C ASN A 241 5.53 -0.57 18.08
N THR A 242 6.61 0.12 17.71
CA THR A 242 6.85 0.66 16.37
C THR A 242 8.01 -0.06 15.69
N ILE A 243 7.85 -0.33 14.39
CA ILE A 243 8.88 -0.92 13.52
C ILE A 243 9.00 -0.06 12.26
N ALA A 244 10.23 0.23 11.82
CA ALA A 244 10.49 0.80 10.49
C ALA A 244 10.64 -0.35 9.48
N ALA A 245 9.79 -0.37 8.46
CA ALA A 245 9.83 -1.39 7.43
C ALA A 245 11.08 -1.26 6.55
N LYS A 246 11.53 -2.41 6.05
CA LYS A 246 12.52 -2.51 4.97
C LYS A 246 12.05 -3.56 3.97
N ASP A 247 12.54 -3.45 2.74
CA ASP A 247 12.18 -4.39 1.69
C ASP A 247 12.48 -5.84 2.12
N TYR A 248 11.56 -6.73 1.79
CA TYR A 248 11.56 -8.17 2.09
C TYR A 248 11.42 -8.54 3.57
N MET A 249 11.15 -7.56 4.43
CA MET A 249 10.78 -7.84 5.80
C MET A 249 9.42 -8.53 5.86
N THR A 250 9.31 -9.53 6.72
CA THR A 250 8.06 -10.24 7.02
C THR A 250 7.70 -10.06 8.50
N ILE A 251 6.46 -9.70 8.76
CA ILE A 251 5.90 -9.57 10.10
C ILE A 251 4.74 -10.56 10.24
N ASN A 252 4.74 -11.34 11.32
CA ASN A 252 3.62 -12.19 11.70
C ASN A 252 2.67 -11.41 12.65
N LEU A 253 1.36 -11.49 12.39
CA LEU A 253 0.29 -10.94 13.22
C LEU A 253 -0.60 -12.04 13.77
#